data_4dabde5b47bcb3dda5277b307009cfd2
#
_entry.id   4dabde5b47bcb3dda5277b307009cfd2
#
_cell.length_a   1.000
_cell.length_b   1.000
_cell.length_c   1.000
_cell.angle_alpha   90.00
_cell.angle_beta   90.00
_cell.angle_gamma   90.00
#
_symmetry.space_group_name_H-M   'P 1'
#
loop_
_entity.id
_entity.type
_entity.pdbx_description
1 polymer ?
#
loop_
_entity_poly.entity_id
_entity_poly.type
_entity_poly.pdbx_seq_one_letter_code
_entity_poly.pdbx_strand_id
1 'polypeptide(L)'
;DYAEEIQVVKEIPYGEIEGFPVSTVPGHAGKFIFGYLDEIPVVCMKGRVHYYEGYPITDVVLPTRLMKLLGAQILFLTNAAGGVNTSFHAGDLMLIKDHISVFAPNPLIGQNIEELGVRFPDMSSVYDEELQELIKKTAKEQHIFLQEGIYAQLTGPSFESPAEIRM
;
A
#
# COMPACT_ATOMS: atom_id res chain seq x y z
N ASP A 1 -11.35 10.39 -5.85
CA ASP A 1 -11.04 8.95 -5.75
C ASP A 1 -10.39 8.53 -7.07
N TYR A 2 -9.15 8.09 -7.07
CA TYR A 2 -8.43 7.67 -8.30
C TYR A 2 -9.18 6.59 -9.09
N ALA A 3 -9.98 5.79 -8.40
CA ALA A 3 -10.80 4.78 -9.07
C ALA A 3 -11.86 5.37 -10.00
N GLU A 4 -12.22 6.64 -9.85
CA GLU A 4 -13.20 7.33 -10.69
C GLU A 4 -12.61 7.79 -12.04
N GLU A 5 -11.28 7.93 -12.09
CA GLU A 5 -10.54 8.30 -13.31
C GLU A 5 -10.25 7.09 -14.21
N ILE A 6 -10.44 5.87 -13.71
CA ILE A 6 -10.14 4.65 -14.46
C ILE A 6 -11.23 4.40 -15.50
N GLN A 7 -10.84 4.25 -16.76
CA GLN A 7 -11.69 3.66 -17.79
C GLN A 7 -11.87 2.17 -17.50
N VAL A 8 -12.94 1.83 -16.79
CA VAL A 8 -13.15 0.48 -16.27
C VAL A 8 -13.44 -0.50 -17.40
N VAL A 9 -12.66 -1.57 -17.46
CA VAL A 9 -12.90 -2.72 -18.34
C VAL A 9 -13.64 -3.82 -17.58
N LYS A 10 -13.23 -4.09 -16.32
CA LYS A 10 -13.83 -5.11 -15.46
C LYS A 10 -13.66 -4.78 -13.99
N GLU A 11 -14.68 -5.11 -13.22
CA GLU A 11 -14.61 -5.15 -11.75
C GLU A 11 -14.81 -6.59 -11.28
N ILE A 12 -14.06 -6.98 -10.25
CA ILE A 12 -14.18 -8.30 -9.62
C ILE A 12 -14.26 -8.09 -8.11
N PRO A 13 -15.43 -8.29 -7.49
CA PRO A 13 -15.58 -8.29 -6.04
C PRO A 13 -14.69 -9.37 -5.38
N TYR A 14 -14.06 -9.05 -4.25
CA TYR A 14 -13.20 -10.00 -3.55
C TYR A 14 -13.95 -11.28 -3.13
N GLY A 15 -15.22 -11.16 -2.78
CA GLY A 15 -16.06 -12.31 -2.42
C GLY A 15 -16.37 -13.27 -3.58
N GLU A 16 -16.10 -12.89 -4.84
CA GLU A 16 -16.20 -13.78 -5.99
C GLU A 16 -14.93 -14.58 -6.27
N ILE A 17 -13.84 -14.25 -5.57
CA ILE A 17 -12.55 -14.94 -5.71
C ILE A 17 -12.44 -15.97 -4.58
N GLU A 18 -12.41 -17.24 -4.94
CA GLU A 18 -12.32 -18.34 -3.96
C GLU A 18 -11.09 -18.18 -3.05
N GLY A 19 -11.30 -18.24 -1.73
CA GLY A 19 -10.23 -18.12 -0.73
C GLY A 19 -9.64 -16.72 -0.57
N PHE A 20 -10.19 -15.71 -1.24
CA PHE A 20 -9.68 -14.34 -1.12
C PHE A 20 -10.23 -13.65 0.15
N PRO A 21 -9.39 -12.88 0.89
CA PRO A 21 -9.84 -12.22 2.11
C PRO A 21 -10.81 -11.08 1.78
N VAL A 22 -11.86 -10.95 2.58
CA VAL A 22 -12.89 -9.91 2.46
C VAL A 22 -12.85 -9.00 3.67
N SER A 23 -12.77 -7.68 3.46
CA SER A 23 -12.75 -6.72 4.55
C SER A 23 -14.06 -6.72 5.34
N THR A 24 -13.92 -6.63 6.65
CA THR A 24 -15.03 -6.46 7.60
C THR A 24 -15.26 -4.98 7.95
N VAL A 25 -14.40 -4.08 7.48
CA VAL A 25 -14.44 -2.65 7.78
C VAL A 25 -15.51 -1.96 6.91
N PRO A 26 -16.47 -1.22 7.50
CA PRO A 26 -17.45 -0.46 6.75
C PRO A 26 -16.80 0.54 5.78
N GLY A 27 -17.32 0.63 4.56
CA GLY A 27 -16.82 1.57 3.52
C GLY A 27 -15.75 1.00 2.60
N HIS A 28 -15.23 -0.20 2.86
CA HIS A 28 -14.34 -0.89 1.92
C HIS A 28 -15.18 -1.67 0.90
N ALA A 29 -15.22 -1.19 -0.36
CA ALA A 29 -15.98 -1.83 -1.42
C ALA A 29 -15.49 -3.24 -1.75
N GLY A 30 -14.25 -3.57 -1.40
CA GLY A 30 -13.68 -4.91 -1.50
C GLY A 30 -13.70 -5.47 -2.93
N LYS A 31 -13.09 -4.78 -3.90
CA LYS A 31 -13.00 -5.24 -5.27
C LYS A 31 -11.71 -4.85 -5.97
N PHE A 32 -11.32 -5.60 -6.98
CA PHE A 32 -10.37 -5.17 -8.01
C PHE A 32 -11.09 -4.43 -9.12
N ILE A 33 -10.47 -3.37 -9.62
CA ILE A 33 -10.88 -2.63 -10.81
C ILE A 33 -9.75 -2.76 -11.83
N PHE A 34 -10.06 -3.34 -12.97
CA PHE A 34 -9.17 -3.46 -14.12
C PHE A 34 -9.59 -2.45 -15.18
N GLY A 35 -8.64 -1.72 -15.71
CA GLY A 35 -8.93 -0.69 -16.71
C GLY A 35 -7.71 0.08 -17.15
N TYR A 36 -7.94 1.29 -17.61
CA TYR A 36 -6.89 2.17 -18.11
C TYR A 36 -6.98 3.53 -17.42
N LEU A 37 -5.81 4.09 -17.05
CA LEU A 37 -5.62 5.52 -16.80
C LEU A 37 -4.93 6.08 -18.04
N ASP A 38 -5.65 6.91 -18.80
CA ASP A 38 -5.30 7.24 -20.17
C ASP A 38 -5.07 5.95 -20.99
N GLU A 39 -3.84 5.71 -21.49
CA GLU A 39 -3.50 4.52 -22.24
C GLU A 39 -2.75 3.46 -21.39
N ILE A 40 -2.54 3.72 -20.08
CA ILE A 40 -1.77 2.85 -19.19
C ILE A 40 -2.71 1.82 -18.55
N PRO A 41 -2.46 0.51 -18.76
CA PRO A 41 -3.25 -0.53 -18.10
C PRO A 41 -2.97 -0.53 -16.60
N VAL A 42 -4.05 -0.56 -15.80
CA VAL A 42 -3.97 -0.54 -14.35
C VAL A 42 -4.85 -1.60 -13.72
N VAL A 43 -4.41 -2.11 -12.57
CA VAL A 43 -5.25 -2.84 -11.62
C VAL A 43 -5.30 -2.04 -10.32
N CYS A 44 -6.48 -1.66 -9.89
CA CYS A 44 -6.70 -0.89 -8.68
C CYS A 44 -7.42 -1.74 -7.63
N MET A 45 -6.91 -1.73 -6.41
CA MET A 45 -7.62 -2.27 -5.25
C MET A 45 -8.53 -1.19 -4.66
N LYS A 46 -9.82 -1.36 -4.77
CA LYS A 46 -10.80 -0.50 -4.07
C LYS A 46 -11.19 -1.15 -2.74
N GLY A 47 -10.50 -0.77 -1.70
CA GLY A 47 -10.56 -1.40 -0.38
C GLY A 47 -9.51 -2.52 -0.20
N ARG A 48 -9.22 -2.83 1.06
CA ARG A 48 -8.25 -3.85 1.46
C ARG A 48 -8.61 -4.42 2.84
N VAL A 49 -8.06 -5.57 3.15
CA VAL A 49 -8.09 -6.12 4.50
C VAL A 49 -6.91 -5.59 5.31
N HIS A 50 -7.07 -5.53 6.62
CA HIS A 50 -6.01 -5.10 7.53
C HIS A 50 -5.64 -6.24 8.48
N TYR A 51 -4.40 -6.23 8.93
CA TYR A 51 -3.91 -7.25 9.87
C TYR A 51 -4.74 -7.32 11.16
N TYR A 52 -5.19 -6.16 11.67
CA TYR A 52 -6.02 -6.10 12.89
C TYR A 52 -7.43 -6.70 12.72
N GLU A 53 -7.87 -7.02 11.51
CA GLU A 53 -9.13 -7.74 11.27
C GLU A 53 -9.01 -9.24 11.60
N GLY A 54 -7.81 -9.71 11.99
CA GLY A 54 -7.54 -11.09 12.42
C GLY A 54 -7.08 -12.02 11.29
N TYR A 55 -6.85 -11.52 10.11
CA TYR A 55 -6.29 -12.30 9.01
C TYR A 55 -4.80 -12.62 9.23
N PRO A 56 -4.32 -13.82 8.89
CA PRO A 56 -2.90 -14.10 8.79
C PRO A 56 -2.21 -13.09 7.86
N ILE A 57 -0.95 -12.72 8.16
CA ILE A 57 -0.22 -11.75 7.33
C ILE A 57 -0.09 -12.20 5.87
N THR A 58 -0.06 -13.52 5.62
CA THR A 58 -0.05 -14.11 4.27
C THR A 58 -1.27 -13.73 3.44
N ASP A 59 -2.44 -13.64 4.08
CA ASP A 59 -3.69 -13.28 3.43
C ASP A 59 -3.77 -11.75 3.21
N VAL A 60 -3.24 -10.98 4.16
CA VAL A 60 -3.17 -9.52 4.04
C VAL A 60 -2.33 -9.08 2.82
N VAL A 61 -1.24 -9.81 2.51
CA VAL A 61 -0.37 -9.49 1.37
C VAL A 61 -0.77 -10.21 0.08
N LEU A 62 -1.73 -11.14 0.13
CA LEU A 62 -2.19 -11.90 -1.03
C LEU A 62 -2.59 -11.01 -2.22
N PRO A 63 -3.32 -9.90 -2.03
CA PRO A 63 -3.67 -9.01 -3.13
C PRO A 63 -2.46 -8.45 -3.88
N THR A 64 -1.42 -8.03 -3.14
CA THR A 64 -0.18 -7.51 -3.73
C THR A 64 0.56 -8.58 -4.53
N ARG A 65 0.63 -9.81 -4.01
CA ARG A 65 1.21 -10.96 -4.71
C ARG A 65 0.44 -11.27 -5.99
N LEU A 66 -0.88 -11.24 -5.93
CA LEU A 66 -1.73 -11.44 -7.09
C LEU A 66 -1.49 -10.39 -8.17
N MET A 67 -1.41 -9.11 -7.81
CA MET A 67 -1.10 -8.04 -8.78
C MET A 67 0.27 -8.25 -9.44
N LYS A 68 1.27 -8.72 -8.70
CA LYS A 68 2.57 -9.09 -9.27
C LYS A 68 2.46 -10.21 -10.31
N LEU A 69 1.71 -11.26 -10.00
CA LEU A 69 1.49 -12.40 -10.91
C LEU A 69 0.66 -12.00 -12.14
N LEU A 70 -0.20 -11.00 -12.02
CA LEU A 70 -0.94 -10.40 -13.14
C LEU A 70 -0.06 -9.51 -14.05
N GLY A 71 1.21 -9.32 -13.69
CA GLY A 71 2.19 -8.58 -14.51
C GLY A 71 2.39 -7.12 -14.12
N ALA A 72 1.87 -6.67 -12.97
CA ALA A 72 2.15 -5.32 -12.49
C ALA A 72 3.65 -5.11 -12.28
N GLN A 73 4.19 -4.05 -12.87
CA GLN A 73 5.60 -3.68 -12.80
C GLN A 73 5.85 -2.58 -11.77
N ILE A 74 4.88 -1.70 -11.57
CA ILE A 74 4.94 -0.61 -10.61
C ILE A 74 3.81 -0.80 -9.61
N LEU A 75 4.13 -0.71 -8.32
CA LEU A 75 3.16 -0.69 -7.24
C LEU A 75 3.10 0.72 -6.65
N PHE A 76 1.95 1.35 -6.71
CA PHE A 76 1.67 2.65 -6.09
C PHE A 76 0.74 2.44 -4.90
N LEU A 77 1.18 2.81 -3.70
CA LEU A 77 0.45 2.62 -2.45
C LEU A 77 0.03 3.96 -1.85
N THR A 78 -1.19 4.03 -1.36
CA THR A 78 -1.70 5.15 -0.58
C THR A 78 -2.34 4.66 0.71
N ASN A 79 -2.14 5.39 1.80
CA ASN A 79 -2.80 5.13 3.07
C ASN A 79 -2.91 6.42 3.88
N ALA A 80 -3.86 6.46 4.79
CA ALA A 80 -3.88 7.46 5.85
C ALA A 80 -2.92 7.04 6.97
N ALA A 81 -2.29 8.02 7.63
CA ALA A 81 -1.42 7.79 8.78
C ALA A 81 -1.49 8.96 9.77
N GLY A 82 -1.20 8.69 11.05
CA GLY A 82 -0.98 9.74 12.04
C GLY A 82 0.36 10.44 11.81
N GLY A 83 0.41 11.75 11.93
CA GLY A 83 1.65 12.52 11.87
C GLY A 83 2.33 12.59 13.23
N VAL A 84 3.52 11.98 13.36
CA VAL A 84 4.38 12.08 14.55
C VAL A 84 5.28 13.32 14.47
N ASN A 85 5.71 13.69 13.27
CA ASN A 85 6.49 14.91 13.07
C ASN A 85 5.61 16.15 13.34
N THR A 86 6.01 16.97 14.32
CA THR A 86 5.26 18.14 14.75
C THR A 86 5.16 19.26 13.71
N SER A 87 5.94 19.20 12.63
CA SER A 87 5.83 20.13 11.50
C SER A 87 4.77 19.71 10.47
N PHE A 88 4.18 18.51 10.59
CA PHE A 88 3.14 18.03 9.70
C PHE A 88 1.75 18.45 10.18
N HIS A 89 0.85 18.69 9.24
CA HIS A 89 -0.51 19.11 9.51
C HIS A 89 -1.52 18.10 8.90
N ALA A 90 -2.71 18.07 9.46
CA ALA A 90 -3.78 17.27 8.92
C ALA A 90 -4.09 17.70 7.46
N GLY A 91 -4.11 16.75 6.56
CA GLY A 91 -4.29 16.99 5.13
C GLY A 91 -2.99 17.07 4.31
N ASP A 92 -1.82 17.07 4.97
CA ASP A 92 -0.55 16.98 4.25
C ASP A 92 -0.44 15.65 3.50
N LEU A 93 0.18 15.70 2.33
CA LEU A 93 0.62 14.51 1.59
C LEU A 93 2.10 14.28 1.88
N MET A 94 2.46 13.04 2.23
CA MET A 94 3.84 12.65 2.51
C MET A 94 4.32 11.59 1.53
N LEU A 95 5.42 11.87 0.85
CA LEU A 95 6.17 10.87 0.10
C LEU A 95 6.97 10.01 1.09
N ILE A 96 6.68 8.70 1.11
CA ILE A 96 7.41 7.74 1.91
C ILE A 96 8.74 7.45 1.24
N LYS A 97 9.85 7.76 1.92
CA LYS A 97 11.21 7.51 1.44
C LYS A 97 11.77 6.18 1.92
N ASP A 98 11.31 5.75 3.08
CA ASP A 98 11.70 4.51 3.73
C ASP A 98 10.66 4.12 4.79
N HIS A 99 10.77 2.92 5.36
CA HIS A 99 9.85 2.48 6.39
C HIS A 99 10.54 1.71 7.52
N ILE A 100 9.88 1.72 8.67
CA ILE A 100 10.21 0.88 9.83
C ILE A 100 9.05 -0.11 10.01
N SER A 101 9.33 -1.41 9.89
CA SER A 101 8.31 -2.48 9.97
C SER A 101 8.70 -3.58 10.96
N VAL A 102 9.25 -3.19 12.12
CA VAL A 102 9.67 -4.15 13.16
C VAL A 102 8.53 -4.64 14.04
N PHE A 103 7.38 -3.96 14.01
CA PHE A 103 6.21 -4.27 14.84
C PHE A 103 5.17 -5.12 14.14
N ALA A 104 5.23 -5.23 12.83
CA ALA A 104 4.33 -6.07 12.05
C ALA A 104 5.01 -7.40 11.68
N PRO A 105 4.24 -8.52 11.59
CA PRO A 105 4.80 -9.79 11.13
C PRO A 105 5.37 -9.66 9.71
N ASN A 106 6.55 -10.25 9.49
CA ASN A 106 7.14 -10.27 8.16
C ASN A 106 6.48 -11.36 7.32
N PRO A 107 5.82 -11.03 6.19
CA PRO A 107 5.12 -12.00 5.35
C PRO A 107 6.05 -12.96 4.59
N LEU A 108 7.37 -12.76 4.65
CA LEU A 108 8.37 -13.62 4.03
C LEU A 108 8.85 -14.75 4.96
N ILE A 109 8.38 -14.78 6.22
CA ILE A 109 8.67 -15.88 7.14
C ILE A 109 7.95 -17.14 6.63
N GLY A 110 8.69 -18.24 6.49
CA GLY A 110 8.19 -19.51 5.98
C GLY A 110 8.94 -19.97 4.73
N GLN A 111 8.32 -20.83 3.92
CA GLN A 111 8.89 -21.31 2.67
C GLN A 111 8.91 -20.19 1.62
N ASN A 112 9.99 -20.09 0.86
CA ASN A 112 10.09 -19.14 -0.25
C ASN A 112 9.15 -19.55 -1.40
N ILE A 113 8.57 -18.54 -2.06
CA ILE A 113 7.80 -18.68 -3.30
C ILE A 113 8.66 -18.07 -4.40
N GLU A 114 9.37 -18.94 -5.13
CA GLU A 114 10.42 -18.51 -6.09
C GLU A 114 9.86 -17.63 -7.21
N GLU A 115 8.62 -17.85 -7.61
CA GLU A 115 7.92 -17.07 -8.62
C GLU A 115 7.70 -15.60 -8.21
N LEU A 116 7.72 -15.33 -6.89
CA LEU A 116 7.56 -13.97 -6.34
C LEU A 116 8.88 -13.26 -6.09
N GLY A 117 10.00 -14.01 -6.04
CA GLY A 117 11.32 -13.42 -5.89
C GLY A 117 12.27 -14.21 -4.99
N VAL A 118 13.43 -13.61 -4.75
CA VAL A 118 14.49 -14.22 -3.96
C VAL A 118 14.14 -14.35 -2.49
N ARG A 119 14.76 -15.34 -1.81
CA ARG A 119 14.54 -15.61 -0.38
C ARG A 119 14.92 -14.42 0.52
N PHE A 120 15.97 -13.70 0.17
CA PHE A 120 16.51 -12.56 0.91
C PHE A 120 16.59 -11.34 -0.01
N PRO A 121 15.47 -10.60 -0.15
CA PRO A 121 15.46 -9.39 -0.95
C PRO A 121 16.36 -8.31 -0.35
N ASP A 122 17.06 -7.59 -1.20
CA ASP A 122 17.78 -6.38 -0.80
C ASP A 122 16.78 -5.28 -0.45
N MET A 123 16.95 -4.70 0.73
CA MET A 123 16.10 -3.64 1.26
C MET A 123 16.81 -2.27 1.28
N SER A 124 17.96 -2.14 0.60
CA SER A 124 18.73 -0.89 0.60
C SER A 124 18.03 0.25 -0.16
N SER A 125 17.17 -0.09 -1.13
CA SER A 125 16.37 0.87 -1.91
C SER A 125 14.99 0.27 -2.21
N VAL A 126 14.10 0.28 -1.22
CA VAL A 126 12.76 -0.30 -1.34
C VAL A 126 11.83 0.57 -2.17
N TYR A 127 11.99 1.88 -2.05
CA TYR A 127 11.23 2.88 -2.79
C TYR A 127 12.08 3.39 -3.94
N ASP A 128 11.63 3.15 -5.17
CA ASP A 128 12.35 3.48 -6.38
C ASP A 128 12.66 4.99 -6.47
N GLU A 129 13.94 5.34 -6.63
CA GLU A 129 14.40 6.71 -6.63
C GLU A 129 13.91 7.51 -7.84
N GLU A 130 13.83 6.89 -9.03
CA GLU A 130 13.34 7.57 -10.24
C GLU A 130 11.85 7.88 -10.11
N LEU A 131 11.07 6.96 -9.54
CA LEU A 131 9.65 7.19 -9.27
C LEU A 131 9.44 8.25 -8.19
N GLN A 132 10.30 8.31 -7.16
CA GLN A 132 10.24 9.38 -6.16
C GLN A 132 10.50 10.76 -6.81
N GLU A 133 11.52 10.88 -7.66
CA GLU A 133 11.80 12.12 -8.37
C GLU A 133 10.65 12.51 -9.31
N LEU A 134 10.05 11.55 -9.99
CA LEU A 134 8.87 11.78 -10.82
C LEU A 134 7.70 12.33 -9.99
N ILE A 135 7.42 11.73 -8.83
CA ILE A 135 6.36 12.20 -7.91
C ILE A 135 6.62 13.64 -7.46
N LYS A 136 7.87 13.95 -7.04
CA LYS A 136 8.25 15.30 -6.61
C LYS A 136 8.10 16.34 -7.73
N LYS A 137 8.54 15.98 -8.93
CA LYS A 137 8.39 16.84 -10.11
C LYS A 137 6.91 17.10 -10.41
N THR A 138 6.11 16.06 -10.46
CA THR A 138 4.65 16.15 -10.73
C THR A 138 3.95 16.99 -9.65
N ALA A 139 4.24 16.75 -8.38
CA ALA A 139 3.69 17.53 -7.27
C ALA A 139 4.02 19.03 -7.42
N LYS A 140 5.25 19.36 -7.78
CA LYS A 140 5.66 20.74 -8.03
C LYS A 140 4.91 21.37 -9.21
N GLU A 141 4.75 20.65 -10.30
CA GLU A 141 4.02 21.10 -11.49
C GLU A 141 2.53 21.34 -11.20
N GLN A 142 1.96 20.53 -10.32
CA GLN A 142 0.57 20.64 -9.89
C GLN A 142 0.37 21.56 -8.67
N HIS A 143 1.43 22.25 -8.21
CA HIS A 143 1.41 23.11 -7.02
C HIS A 143 0.95 22.39 -5.74
N ILE A 144 1.21 21.09 -5.65
CA ILE A 144 0.94 20.27 -4.47
C ILE A 144 2.17 20.32 -3.55
N PHE A 145 1.95 20.77 -2.30
CA PHE A 145 2.98 20.69 -1.28
C PHE A 145 3.13 19.26 -0.80
N LEU A 146 4.35 18.73 -0.86
CA LEU A 146 4.65 17.36 -0.51
C LEU A 146 5.66 17.32 0.63
N GLN A 147 5.27 16.69 1.73
CA GLN A 147 6.19 16.31 2.80
C GLN A 147 7.01 15.10 2.37
N GLU A 148 8.15 14.87 3.00
CA GLU A 148 8.95 13.65 2.83
C GLU A 148 9.25 13.05 4.21
N GLY A 149 9.20 11.72 4.33
CA GLY A 149 9.44 11.10 5.62
C GLY A 149 9.56 9.58 5.60
N ILE A 150 9.77 9.04 6.80
CA ILE A 150 9.85 7.61 7.07
C ILE A 150 8.52 7.16 7.65
N TYR A 151 7.97 6.08 7.12
CA TYR A 151 6.73 5.48 7.61
C TYR A 151 7.02 4.41 8.66
N ALA A 152 6.44 4.55 9.85
CA ALA A 152 6.48 3.51 10.87
C ALA A 152 5.20 2.69 10.82
N GLN A 153 5.32 1.40 10.51
CA GLN A 153 4.20 0.47 10.44
C GLN A 153 3.95 -0.17 11.80
N LEU A 154 2.71 -0.07 12.26
CA LEU A 154 2.20 -0.72 13.47
C LEU A 154 1.04 -1.66 13.11
N THR A 155 0.69 -2.54 14.02
CA THR A 155 -0.36 -3.54 13.77
C THR A 155 -1.78 -2.97 13.94
N GLY A 156 -1.97 -1.90 14.73
CA GLY A 156 -3.30 -1.56 15.27
C GLY A 156 -3.86 -2.70 16.14
N PRO A 157 -5.14 -2.68 16.53
CA PRO A 157 -6.10 -1.60 16.32
C PRO A 157 -6.02 -0.47 17.35
N SER A 158 -5.15 -0.60 18.38
CA SER A 158 -4.93 0.48 19.35
C SER A 158 -4.06 1.58 18.74
N PHE A 159 -4.27 2.81 19.21
CA PHE A 159 -3.34 3.90 18.95
C PHE A 159 -2.06 3.72 19.78
N GLU A 160 -1.01 4.41 19.36
CA GLU A 160 0.31 4.37 19.96
C GLU A 160 0.29 5.01 21.36
N SER A 161 1.06 4.41 22.27
CA SER A 161 1.33 5.02 23.57
C SER A 161 2.28 6.22 23.43
N PRO A 162 2.31 7.14 24.42
CA PRO A 162 3.27 8.25 24.40
C PRO A 162 4.74 7.84 24.32
N ALA A 163 5.08 6.62 24.75
CA ALA A 163 6.44 6.09 24.64
C ALA A 163 6.76 5.65 23.20
N GLU A 164 5.83 4.97 22.54
CA GLU A 164 5.95 4.56 21.13
C GLU A 164 6.05 5.76 20.19
N ILE A 165 5.32 6.85 20.48
CA ILE A 165 5.42 8.09 19.71
C ILE A 165 6.80 8.76 19.84
N ARG A 166 7.52 8.57 20.96
CA ARG A 166 8.84 9.15 21.19
C ARG A 166 10.01 8.28 20.74
N MET A 167 9.75 7.05 20.37
CA MET A 167 10.74 6.09 19.92
C MET A 167 11.20 6.34 18.49
#